data_eb5e7d1f00295278946ddace5d85ba8e
#
_entry.id   eb5e7d1f00295278946ddace5d85ba8e
#
_cell.length_a   1.000
_cell.length_b   1.000
_cell.length_c   1.000
_cell.angle_alpha   90.00
_cell.angle_beta   90.00
_cell.angle_gamma   90.00
#
_symmetry.space_group_name_H-M   'P 1'
#
loop_
_entity.id
_entity.type
_entity.pdbx_description
1 polymer ?
#
loop_
_entity_poly.entity_id
_entity_poly.type
_entity_poly.pdbx_seq_one_letter_code
_entity_poly.pdbx_strand_id
1 'polypeptide(L)'
;MRKLGRTGRITAAAAGLAVVGAAAYGIPHLTGGGGGPATGQRLGAKPGPPARPGEDSTATATPTNPVAVAVGKPFTLVGTGDIIPYPSIVQRAADDSAEEGGHDFRKILAGVRPVVSAADLAVCHHEIPYGRPGGPYTGYPLFKAPHQLADALRDTGYDSCSTASNHTLDDGYDGLVRVLDNLDRVGIAHVGSARNAEEAKAPALLEAGGAKVAQLDYTYGTNGIPLPSDKPWAVNLIDQDRIVADARAARAAGANVVVLSVHWGSEWQTAPDRQQLDLAGALTASRGADGLPDIDVILGTHNHVPQPYEKVNGTWVVYGMGDQMASFYEAGKARGNMSSIPRFTFAPAAAHPGRWEVVKAEYLTQYSDMRPPFRVVCASCDPSDSAYAAADREVTKAVMSRGAGEQGLTRATR
;
A
#
# COMPACT_ATOMS: atom_id res chain seq x y z
N MET A 1 -61.63 -33.11 -16.65
CA MET A 1 -62.50 -32.69 -15.57
C MET A 1 -61.74 -32.00 -14.46
N ARG A 2 -62.16 -30.75 -14.09
CA ARG A 2 -61.86 -29.94 -12.88
C ARG A 2 -60.36 -29.63 -12.61
N LYS A 3 -59.81 -28.45 -12.88
CA LYS A 3 -59.89 -27.09 -12.28
C LYS A 3 -59.75 -27.05 -10.75
N LEU A 4 -58.66 -26.27 -10.34
CA LEU A 4 -58.58 -25.25 -9.30
C LEU A 4 -57.06 -25.09 -8.99
N GLY A 5 -56.31 -24.04 -9.14
CA GLY A 5 -56.58 -22.60 -8.94
C GLY A 5 -56.16 -22.17 -7.53
N ARG A 6 -54.89 -21.67 -7.35
CA ARG A 6 -54.57 -20.79 -6.21
C ARG A 6 -53.42 -19.86 -6.57
N THR A 7 -53.80 -18.62 -6.79
CA THR A 7 -52.94 -17.45 -6.89
C THR A 7 -52.47 -17.05 -5.49
N GLY A 8 -51.17 -17.02 -5.28
CA GLY A 8 -50.53 -16.43 -4.10
C GLY A 8 -49.95 -15.06 -4.48
N ARG A 9 -50.49 -14.00 -3.91
CA ARG A 9 -49.99 -12.61 -3.99
C ARG A 9 -48.70 -12.51 -3.15
N ILE A 10 -47.61 -12.05 -3.76
CA ILE A 10 -46.39 -11.61 -3.07
C ILE A 10 -46.53 -10.11 -2.86
N THR A 11 -46.59 -9.70 -1.61
CA THR A 11 -46.55 -8.30 -1.17
C THR A 11 -45.11 -7.87 -1.12
N ALA A 12 -44.73 -6.88 -1.90
CA ALA A 12 -43.47 -6.18 -1.81
C ALA A 12 -43.47 -5.25 -0.60
N ALA A 13 -42.53 -5.46 0.32
CA ALA A 13 -42.25 -4.53 1.39
C ALA A 13 -41.18 -3.53 0.91
N ALA A 14 -41.56 -2.27 0.82
CA ALA A 14 -40.65 -1.15 0.58
C ALA A 14 -39.88 -0.87 1.88
N ALA A 15 -38.56 -0.96 1.85
CA ALA A 15 -37.70 -0.48 2.93
C ALA A 15 -37.37 1.00 2.67
N GLY A 16 -37.72 1.83 3.65
CA GLY A 16 -37.53 3.28 3.58
C GLY A 16 -36.05 3.66 3.79
N LEU A 17 -35.62 4.65 3.00
CA LEU A 17 -34.36 5.39 3.23
C LEU A 17 -34.49 6.21 4.52
N ALA A 18 -33.58 5.99 5.46
CA ALA A 18 -33.35 6.90 6.57
C ALA A 18 -32.21 7.86 6.18
N VAL A 19 -32.56 9.12 5.95
CA VAL A 19 -31.62 10.23 5.83
C VAL A 19 -31.18 10.63 7.23
N VAL A 20 -29.90 10.45 7.56
CA VAL A 20 -29.31 10.97 8.79
C VAL A 20 -28.68 12.32 8.49
N GLY A 21 -29.26 13.37 9.09
CA GLY A 21 -28.82 14.74 8.97
C GLY A 21 -27.51 14.99 9.71
N ALA A 22 -26.62 15.76 9.11
CA ALA A 22 -25.40 16.28 9.69
C ALA A 22 -25.74 17.30 10.79
N ALA A 23 -25.28 17.03 12.02
CA ALA A 23 -25.28 18.00 13.11
C ALA A 23 -23.92 18.69 13.16
N ALA A 24 -23.92 19.99 12.88
CA ALA A 24 -22.77 20.87 13.07
C ALA A 24 -22.59 21.16 14.56
N TYR A 25 -21.44 20.82 15.14
CA TYR A 25 -21.03 21.27 16.45
C TYR A 25 -20.10 22.48 16.33
N GLY A 26 -20.61 23.61 16.85
CA GLY A 26 -19.86 24.84 16.99
C GLY A 26 -18.81 24.78 18.09
N ILE A 27 -17.65 25.36 17.83
CA ILE A 27 -16.54 25.54 18.78
C ILE A 27 -16.77 26.84 19.55
N PRO A 28 -16.71 26.88 20.90
CA PRO A 28 -16.70 28.14 21.63
C PRO A 28 -15.28 28.72 21.71
N HIS A 29 -15.14 29.97 21.29
CA HIS A 29 -13.99 30.83 21.58
C HIS A 29 -13.96 31.16 23.07
N LEU A 30 -12.81 30.95 23.72
CA LEU A 30 -12.49 31.57 25.02
C LEU A 30 -11.35 32.57 24.82
N THR A 31 -11.71 33.83 25.05
CA THR A 31 -10.80 34.98 25.16
C THR A 31 -10.48 35.27 26.61
N GLY A 32 -9.26 35.77 26.85
CA GLY A 32 -8.84 36.51 28.08
C GLY A 32 -7.83 35.75 28.91
N GLY A 33 -6.75 36.30 29.38
CA GLY A 33 -6.22 37.61 29.53
C GLY A 33 -5.08 37.58 30.52
N GLY A 34 -4.05 38.37 30.26
CA GLY A 34 -3.29 39.19 31.16
C GLY A 34 -2.39 38.56 32.24
N GLY A 35 -1.12 38.94 32.26
CA GLY A 35 -0.23 38.88 33.44
C GLY A 35 1.23 39.09 33.08
N GLY A 36 1.74 40.25 33.41
CA GLY A 36 3.03 40.87 33.07
C GLY A 36 4.29 40.37 33.83
N PRO A 37 5.36 41.14 33.88
CA PRO A 37 6.71 40.65 33.62
C PRO A 37 7.54 40.35 34.87
N ALA A 38 8.46 39.38 34.74
CA ALA A 38 9.53 39.16 35.73
C ALA A 38 10.90 39.53 35.14
N THR A 39 11.51 40.53 35.74
CA THR A 39 12.88 40.99 35.54
C THR A 39 13.92 39.95 35.99
N GLY A 40 14.89 39.66 35.14
CA GLY A 40 16.06 38.82 35.45
C GLY A 40 17.34 39.48 34.94
N GLN A 41 18.25 39.79 35.88
CA GLN A 41 19.47 40.59 35.81
C GLN A 41 20.50 40.10 34.78
N ARG A 42 21.10 41.08 34.08
CA ARG A 42 22.36 40.94 33.33
C ARG A 42 23.55 40.92 34.30
N LEU A 43 24.43 39.93 34.16
CA LEU A 43 25.80 40.00 34.67
C LEU A 43 26.74 40.24 33.49
N GLY A 44 27.55 41.29 33.65
CA GLY A 44 28.43 41.84 32.65
C GLY A 44 29.69 40.99 32.39
N ALA A 45 30.09 40.93 31.12
CA ALA A 45 31.41 40.43 30.70
C ALA A 45 32.40 41.61 30.58
N LYS A 46 33.60 41.41 31.08
CA LYS A 46 34.75 42.35 31.01
C LYS A 46 35.36 42.39 29.61
N PRO A 47 35.90 43.53 29.15
CA PRO A 47 36.55 43.63 27.83
C PRO A 47 37.99 43.09 27.88
N GLY A 48 38.36 42.35 26.84
CA GLY A 48 39.72 41.90 26.57
C GLY A 48 40.54 42.90 25.72
N PRO A 49 41.86 42.82 25.71
CA PRO A 49 42.75 43.84 25.16
C PRO A 49 42.82 43.86 23.62
N PRO A 50 43.32 44.95 23.01
CA PRO A 50 43.28 45.20 21.57
C PRO A 50 44.28 44.34 20.78
N ALA A 51 43.87 43.92 19.58
CA ALA A 51 44.68 43.19 18.62
C ALA A 51 45.67 44.11 17.90
N ARG A 52 46.88 43.61 17.62
CA ARG A 52 47.92 44.25 16.80
C ARG A 52 47.64 43.96 15.29
N PRO A 53 48.00 44.88 14.41
CA PRO A 53 47.86 44.69 12.96
C PRO A 53 49.07 43.99 12.33
N GLY A 54 48.78 43.13 11.37
CA GLY A 54 49.75 42.72 10.32
C GLY A 54 50.12 41.27 10.34
N GLU A 55 49.55 40.52 9.36
CA GLU A 55 50.29 39.66 8.47
C GLU A 55 49.34 39.11 7.39
N ASP A 56 49.64 39.44 6.14
CA ASP A 56 49.00 38.88 4.94
C ASP A 56 49.09 37.35 4.98
N SER A 57 47.94 36.66 5.13
CA SER A 57 47.85 35.23 4.90
C SER A 57 47.01 35.01 3.66
N THR A 58 47.69 34.73 2.56
CA THR A 58 47.11 34.15 1.34
C THR A 58 46.38 32.88 1.74
N ALA A 59 45.06 32.96 1.84
CA ALA A 59 44.21 31.82 2.02
C ALA A 59 44.27 30.94 0.80
N THR A 60 45.05 29.86 0.86
CA THR A 60 44.98 28.76 -0.06
C THR A 60 43.62 28.11 0.11
N ALA A 61 42.77 28.21 -0.92
CA ALA A 61 41.50 27.54 -0.97
C ALA A 61 41.74 26.03 -0.82
N THR A 62 41.33 25.51 0.30
CA THR A 62 41.28 24.05 0.52
C THR A 62 40.34 23.47 -0.54
N PRO A 63 40.78 22.47 -1.34
CA PRO A 63 39.87 21.86 -2.31
C PRO A 63 38.75 21.21 -1.46
N THR A 64 37.51 21.69 -1.62
CA THR A 64 36.32 21.00 -1.18
C THR A 64 36.33 19.64 -1.84
N ASN A 65 36.63 18.59 -1.09
CA ASN A 65 36.41 17.23 -1.54
C ASN A 65 34.98 17.19 -2.11
N PRO A 66 34.77 16.70 -3.33
CA PRO A 66 33.42 16.47 -3.83
C PRO A 66 32.78 15.50 -2.83
N VAL A 67 31.66 15.90 -2.26
CA VAL A 67 30.81 15.03 -1.45
C VAL A 67 30.63 13.77 -2.29
N ALA A 68 31.12 12.62 -1.81
CA ALA A 68 30.97 11.36 -2.50
C ALA A 68 29.46 11.15 -2.66
N VAL A 69 28.98 11.37 -3.89
CA VAL A 69 27.61 11.03 -4.27
C VAL A 69 27.49 9.54 -3.99
N ALA A 70 26.60 9.15 -3.11
CA ALA A 70 26.34 7.75 -2.85
C ALA A 70 25.96 7.11 -4.18
N VAL A 71 26.87 6.33 -4.75
CA VAL A 71 26.68 5.66 -6.03
C VAL A 71 25.87 4.41 -5.75
N GLY A 72 24.57 4.57 -5.59
CA GLY A 72 23.63 3.46 -5.55
C GLY A 72 23.51 2.80 -6.94
N LYS A 73 23.08 1.55 -6.97
CA LYS A 73 22.75 0.83 -8.21
C LYS A 73 21.25 0.89 -8.44
N PRO A 74 20.79 1.04 -9.69
CA PRO A 74 19.37 0.94 -9.98
C PRO A 74 18.77 -0.31 -9.34
N PHE A 75 17.56 -0.19 -8.79
CA PHE A 75 16.82 -1.30 -8.20
C PHE A 75 15.39 -1.33 -8.72
N THR A 76 14.77 -2.50 -8.68
CA THR A 76 13.40 -2.74 -9.07
C THR A 76 12.50 -2.85 -7.83
N LEU A 77 11.37 -2.12 -7.85
CA LEU A 77 10.26 -2.26 -6.92
C LEU A 77 9.10 -2.93 -7.63
N VAL A 78 8.56 -4.00 -7.05
CA VAL A 78 7.31 -4.64 -7.48
C VAL A 78 6.25 -4.46 -6.40
N GLY A 79 5.03 -4.07 -6.81
CA GLY A 79 3.84 -4.06 -5.96
C GLY A 79 2.83 -5.12 -6.39
N THR A 80 2.08 -5.67 -5.45
CA THR A 80 0.93 -6.55 -5.75
C THR A 80 -0.28 -6.15 -4.93
N GLY A 81 -1.47 -6.43 -5.48
CA GLY A 81 -2.74 -6.02 -4.90
C GLY A 81 -3.22 -6.88 -3.73
N ASP A 82 -4.51 -6.92 -3.56
CA ASP A 82 -5.18 -7.44 -2.37
C ASP A 82 -4.98 -8.95 -2.19
N ILE A 83 -4.43 -9.35 -1.04
CA ILE A 83 -4.33 -10.75 -0.63
C ILE A 83 -5.50 -11.04 0.29
N ILE A 84 -6.54 -11.64 -0.31
CA ILE A 84 -7.81 -11.94 0.35
C ILE A 84 -8.25 -13.38 0.04
N PRO A 85 -7.63 -14.42 0.65
CA PRO A 85 -7.97 -15.81 0.36
C PRO A 85 -9.38 -16.14 0.84
N TYR A 86 -10.29 -16.28 -0.10
CA TYR A 86 -11.64 -16.78 0.09
C TYR A 86 -11.65 -18.25 0.58
N PRO A 87 -12.76 -18.76 1.16
CA PRO A 87 -12.81 -20.12 1.67
C PRO A 87 -12.41 -21.23 0.68
N SER A 88 -12.67 -21.04 -0.62
CA SER A 88 -12.23 -21.97 -1.66
C SER A 88 -10.70 -22.03 -1.82
N ILE A 89 -10.04 -20.89 -1.63
CA ILE A 89 -8.57 -20.80 -1.65
C ILE A 89 -7.97 -21.40 -0.38
N VAL A 90 -8.59 -21.16 0.78
CA VAL A 90 -8.20 -21.77 2.05
C VAL A 90 -8.34 -23.30 1.97
N GLN A 91 -9.45 -23.80 1.39
CA GLN A 91 -9.62 -25.24 1.14
C GLN A 91 -8.55 -25.76 0.18
N ARG A 92 -8.23 -25.03 -0.90
CA ARG A 92 -7.15 -25.43 -1.82
C ARG A 92 -5.80 -25.50 -1.11
N ALA A 93 -5.49 -24.58 -0.21
CA ALA A 93 -4.26 -24.61 0.57
C ALA A 93 -4.25 -25.81 1.55
N ALA A 94 -5.39 -26.18 2.12
CA ALA A 94 -5.51 -27.41 2.91
C ALA A 94 -5.26 -28.67 2.06
N ASP A 95 -5.85 -28.74 0.86
CA ASP A 95 -5.64 -29.87 -0.07
C ASP A 95 -4.18 -29.96 -0.57
N ASP A 96 -3.48 -28.84 -0.66
CA ASP A 96 -2.08 -28.77 -1.09
C ASP A 96 -1.09 -29.07 0.05
N SER A 97 -1.55 -29.07 1.31
CA SER A 97 -0.73 -29.37 2.50
C SER A 97 -0.37 -30.85 2.59
N ALA A 98 0.87 -31.13 2.99
CA ALA A 98 1.30 -32.48 3.35
C ALA A 98 1.04 -32.81 4.84
N GLU A 99 0.68 -31.80 5.62
CA GLU A 99 0.42 -31.93 7.06
C GLU A 99 -1.09 -32.00 7.32
N GLU A 100 -1.52 -32.92 8.17
CA GLU A 100 -2.91 -33.02 8.58
C GLU A 100 -3.35 -31.73 9.32
N GLY A 101 -4.44 -31.11 8.85
CA GLY A 101 -4.92 -29.81 9.35
C GLY A 101 -4.06 -28.60 8.98
N GLY A 102 -3.00 -28.79 8.21
CA GLY A 102 -2.14 -27.71 7.69
C GLY A 102 -2.74 -27.01 6.46
N HIS A 103 -2.08 -25.92 6.05
CA HIS A 103 -2.44 -25.15 4.85
C HIS A 103 -1.15 -24.75 4.12
N ASP A 104 -1.04 -25.06 2.82
CA ASP A 104 0.10 -24.70 1.99
C ASP A 104 -0.32 -23.81 0.82
N PHE A 105 -0.08 -22.50 0.94
CA PHE A 105 -0.37 -21.51 -0.10
C PHE A 105 0.75 -21.38 -1.13
N ARG A 106 1.93 -22.01 -0.96
CA ARG A 106 3.09 -21.85 -1.86
C ARG A 106 2.80 -22.30 -3.27
N LYS A 107 2.07 -23.40 -3.43
CA LYS A 107 1.67 -23.89 -4.77
C LYS A 107 0.69 -22.95 -5.46
N ILE A 108 -0.14 -22.25 -4.69
CA ILE A 108 -1.10 -21.27 -5.20
C ILE A 108 -0.37 -20.09 -5.82
N LEU A 109 0.68 -19.59 -5.18
CA LEU A 109 1.48 -18.43 -5.61
C LEU A 109 2.64 -18.78 -6.56
N ALA A 110 2.88 -20.08 -6.84
CA ALA A 110 4.03 -20.53 -7.61
C ALA A 110 4.15 -19.87 -9.00
N GLY A 111 3.02 -19.53 -9.64
CA GLY A 111 3.00 -18.93 -10.98
C GLY A 111 3.43 -17.46 -11.02
N VAL A 112 3.36 -16.73 -9.90
CA VAL A 112 3.83 -15.33 -9.78
C VAL A 112 5.15 -15.21 -9.07
N ARG A 113 5.60 -16.25 -8.37
CA ARG A 113 6.88 -16.29 -7.66
C ARG A 113 8.07 -15.80 -8.50
N PRO A 114 8.24 -16.23 -9.79
CA PRO A 114 9.37 -15.77 -10.60
C PRO A 114 9.40 -14.25 -10.83
N VAL A 115 8.23 -13.61 -10.85
CA VAL A 115 8.11 -12.16 -11.01
C VAL A 115 8.42 -11.43 -9.72
N VAL A 116 7.85 -11.90 -8.60
CA VAL A 116 8.01 -11.29 -7.28
C VAL A 116 9.43 -11.46 -6.77
N SER A 117 9.97 -12.70 -6.79
CA SER A 117 11.31 -13.00 -6.27
C SER A 117 12.46 -12.44 -7.12
N ALA A 118 12.20 -11.98 -8.34
CA ALA A 118 13.21 -11.34 -9.19
C ALA A 118 13.36 -9.83 -8.91
N ALA A 119 12.44 -9.23 -8.15
CA ALA A 119 12.53 -7.84 -7.76
C ALA A 119 13.58 -7.65 -6.66
N ASP A 120 14.25 -6.49 -6.66
CA ASP A 120 15.14 -6.10 -5.56
C ASP A 120 14.36 -5.74 -4.30
N LEU A 121 13.09 -5.33 -4.47
CA LEU A 121 12.14 -5.05 -3.40
C LEU A 121 10.73 -5.40 -3.89
N ALA A 122 10.06 -6.31 -3.18
CA ALA A 122 8.68 -6.71 -3.46
C ALA A 122 7.76 -6.37 -2.28
N VAL A 123 6.68 -5.63 -2.55
CA VAL A 123 5.68 -5.25 -1.55
C VAL A 123 4.32 -5.86 -1.86
N CYS A 124 3.66 -6.45 -0.84
CA CYS A 124 2.29 -6.95 -0.95
C CYS A 124 1.29 -6.06 -0.22
N HIS A 125 0.00 -6.27 -0.49
CA HIS A 125 -1.07 -5.76 0.36
C HIS A 125 -1.77 -6.92 1.06
N HIS A 126 -1.58 -7.02 2.38
CA HIS A 126 -2.19 -8.06 3.22
C HIS A 126 -3.50 -7.53 3.80
N GLU A 127 -4.61 -7.90 3.19
CA GLU A 127 -5.88 -7.22 3.43
C GLU A 127 -6.61 -7.69 4.70
N ILE A 128 -6.52 -8.99 5.04
CA ILE A 128 -7.38 -9.63 6.05
C ILE A 128 -6.61 -10.17 7.25
N PRO A 129 -7.22 -10.27 8.45
CA PRO A 129 -6.55 -10.80 9.63
C PRO A 129 -6.32 -12.32 9.55
N TYR A 130 -5.35 -12.80 10.32
CA TYR A 130 -5.21 -14.21 10.59
C TYR A 130 -6.14 -14.64 11.72
N GLY A 131 -6.84 -15.77 11.52
CA GLY A 131 -7.56 -16.48 12.55
C GLY A 131 -6.63 -17.13 13.57
N ARG A 132 -7.22 -17.69 14.63
CA ARG A 132 -6.47 -18.51 15.60
C ARG A 132 -5.98 -19.80 14.93
N PRO A 133 -4.87 -20.38 15.38
CA PRO A 133 -4.46 -21.71 14.93
C PRO A 133 -5.61 -22.73 15.09
N GLY A 134 -5.88 -23.49 14.03
CA GLY A 134 -7.03 -24.41 13.99
C GLY A 134 -8.36 -23.77 13.59
N GLY A 135 -8.41 -22.45 13.39
CA GLY A 135 -9.60 -21.77 12.89
C GLY A 135 -10.62 -21.35 13.97
N PRO A 136 -11.90 -21.12 13.63
CA PRO A 136 -12.42 -21.23 12.26
C PRO A 136 -11.85 -20.15 11.32
N TYR A 137 -11.63 -20.52 10.06
CA TYR A 137 -11.30 -19.60 8.98
C TYR A 137 -12.57 -19.23 8.20
N THR A 138 -12.73 -17.96 7.87
CA THR A 138 -14.00 -17.42 7.34
C THR A 138 -13.78 -16.53 6.13
N GLY A 139 -14.81 -16.43 5.27
CA GLY A 139 -14.88 -15.46 4.19
C GLY A 139 -15.76 -14.26 4.55
N TYR A 140 -16.24 -13.57 3.51
CA TYR A 140 -17.14 -12.41 3.64
C TYR A 140 -18.30 -12.70 4.62
N PRO A 141 -18.73 -11.75 5.47
CA PRO A 141 -18.23 -10.37 5.57
C PRO A 141 -17.04 -10.17 6.52
N LEU A 142 -16.70 -11.13 7.36
CA LEU A 142 -15.60 -11.06 8.34
C LEU A 142 -14.58 -12.15 8.02
N PHE A 143 -13.54 -11.75 7.32
CA PHE A 143 -12.51 -12.68 6.86
C PHE A 143 -11.53 -13.07 7.96
N LYS A 144 -11.09 -14.32 7.90
CA LYS A 144 -9.98 -14.85 8.71
C LYS A 144 -9.24 -15.92 7.94
N ALA A 145 -7.95 -15.70 7.70
CA ALA A 145 -7.09 -16.64 6.98
C ALA A 145 -6.22 -17.49 7.94
N PRO A 146 -5.72 -18.64 7.46
CA PRO A 146 -4.67 -19.38 8.14
C PRO A 146 -3.35 -18.60 8.14
N HIS A 147 -2.64 -18.60 9.26
CA HIS A 147 -1.37 -17.88 9.42
C HIS A 147 -0.22 -18.44 8.55
N GLN A 148 -0.34 -19.68 8.05
CA GLN A 148 0.60 -20.28 7.10
C GLN A 148 0.70 -19.51 5.77
N LEU A 149 -0.25 -18.60 5.51
CA LEU A 149 -0.14 -17.68 4.40
C LEU A 149 1.13 -16.82 4.48
N ALA A 150 1.55 -16.41 5.68
CA ALA A 150 2.81 -15.66 5.86
C ALA A 150 4.03 -16.42 5.34
N ASP A 151 4.09 -17.73 5.57
CA ASP A 151 5.19 -18.60 5.08
C ASP A 151 5.23 -18.63 3.54
N ALA A 152 4.05 -18.67 2.90
CA ALA A 152 3.94 -18.65 1.45
C ALA A 152 4.29 -17.27 0.86
N LEU A 153 3.95 -16.18 1.53
CA LEU A 153 4.36 -14.83 1.11
C LEU A 153 5.89 -14.69 1.14
N ARG A 154 6.53 -15.16 2.21
CA ARG A 154 7.99 -15.17 2.30
C ARG A 154 8.63 -16.04 1.23
N ASP A 155 8.10 -17.25 0.99
CA ASP A 155 8.59 -18.15 -0.07
C ASP A 155 8.42 -17.54 -1.48
N THR A 156 7.35 -16.75 -1.69
CA THR A 156 7.10 -16.04 -2.96
C THR A 156 8.12 -14.93 -3.19
N GLY A 157 8.73 -14.38 -2.13
CA GLY A 157 9.79 -13.39 -2.22
C GLY A 157 9.37 -11.98 -1.79
N TYR A 158 8.30 -11.82 -1.04
CA TYR A 158 7.91 -10.52 -0.50
C TYR A 158 8.83 -10.08 0.64
N ASP A 159 9.18 -8.80 0.63
CA ASP A 159 10.05 -8.14 1.62
C ASP A 159 9.23 -7.34 2.63
N SER A 160 8.10 -6.79 2.20
CA SER A 160 7.20 -6.00 3.04
C SER A 160 5.74 -6.14 2.61
N CYS A 161 4.80 -5.98 3.54
CA CYS A 161 3.37 -5.88 3.24
C CYS A 161 2.76 -4.63 3.86
N SER A 162 1.89 -3.95 3.11
CA SER A 162 0.91 -3.00 3.64
C SER A 162 -0.23 -3.77 4.31
N THR A 163 -0.76 -3.27 5.44
CA THR A 163 -1.71 -3.99 6.30
C THR A 163 -2.92 -3.15 6.73
N ALA A 164 -2.98 -1.87 6.31
CA ALA A 164 -4.16 -1.04 6.54
C ALA A 164 -5.20 -1.27 5.44
N SER A 165 -6.29 -1.89 5.79
CA SER A 165 -7.44 -2.17 4.91
C SER A 165 -8.75 -2.00 5.66
N ASN A 166 -9.86 -2.05 4.92
CA ASN A 166 -11.20 -2.09 5.52
C ASN A 166 -11.46 -3.38 6.31
N HIS A 167 -10.70 -4.46 6.04
CA HIS A 167 -10.80 -5.76 6.71
C HIS A 167 -9.77 -5.99 7.84
N THR A 168 -8.88 -5.04 8.10
CA THR A 168 -7.83 -5.18 9.13
C THR A 168 -8.38 -5.61 10.50
N LEU A 169 -9.59 -5.18 10.85
CA LEU A 169 -10.21 -5.45 12.15
C LEU A 169 -11.30 -6.54 12.14
N ASP A 170 -11.42 -7.35 11.09
CA ASP A 170 -12.46 -8.39 10.98
C ASP A 170 -12.42 -9.44 12.10
N ASP A 171 -11.27 -9.68 12.72
CA ASP A 171 -11.12 -10.51 13.93
C ASP A 171 -10.62 -9.68 15.13
N GLY A 172 -11.01 -8.41 15.16
CA GLY A 172 -10.64 -7.44 16.17
C GLY A 172 -9.12 -7.15 16.22
N TYR A 173 -8.71 -6.46 17.28
CA TYR A 173 -7.31 -6.08 17.47
C TYR A 173 -6.37 -7.30 17.59
N ASP A 174 -6.83 -8.39 18.21
CA ASP A 174 -6.04 -9.63 18.32
C ASP A 174 -5.75 -10.25 16.94
N GLY A 175 -6.68 -10.11 15.99
CA GLY A 175 -6.50 -10.56 14.61
C GLY A 175 -5.40 -9.79 13.90
N LEU A 176 -5.42 -8.46 14.05
CA LEU A 176 -4.37 -7.57 13.57
C LEU A 176 -3.00 -7.97 14.16
N VAL A 177 -2.91 -8.12 15.49
CA VAL A 177 -1.66 -8.52 16.15
C VAL A 177 -1.12 -9.83 15.59
N ARG A 178 -1.99 -10.84 15.36
CA ARG A 178 -1.57 -12.12 14.77
C ARG A 178 -0.99 -11.95 13.36
N VAL A 179 -1.50 -11.01 12.55
CA VAL A 179 -0.89 -10.72 11.23
C VAL A 179 0.53 -10.21 11.42
N LEU A 180 0.71 -9.17 12.22
CA LEU A 180 2.01 -8.53 12.40
C LEU A 180 3.05 -9.50 13.00
N ASP A 181 2.66 -10.27 14.04
CA ASP A 181 3.52 -11.28 14.67
C ASP A 181 3.95 -12.38 13.68
N ASN A 182 3.07 -12.79 12.75
CA ASN A 182 3.41 -13.78 11.75
C ASN A 182 4.24 -13.22 10.59
N LEU A 183 4.04 -11.98 10.20
CA LEU A 183 4.94 -11.31 9.24
C LEU A 183 6.34 -11.15 9.82
N ASP A 184 6.46 -10.72 11.09
CA ASP A 184 7.75 -10.66 11.80
C ASP A 184 8.42 -12.03 11.89
N ARG A 185 7.67 -13.07 12.24
CA ARG A 185 8.17 -14.45 12.35
C ARG A 185 8.85 -14.93 11.07
N VAL A 186 8.31 -14.54 9.92
CA VAL A 186 8.87 -14.94 8.62
C VAL A 186 9.84 -13.90 8.04
N GLY A 187 10.06 -12.77 8.73
CA GLY A 187 10.97 -11.71 8.30
C GLY A 187 10.45 -10.86 7.15
N ILE A 188 9.14 -10.63 7.09
CA ILE A 188 8.47 -9.68 6.20
C ILE A 188 8.18 -8.41 7.00
N ALA A 189 8.72 -7.27 6.56
CA ALA A 189 8.38 -5.97 7.14
C ALA A 189 6.90 -5.63 6.91
N HIS A 190 6.35 -4.76 7.74
CA HIS A 190 4.94 -4.38 7.60
C HIS A 190 4.71 -2.90 7.97
N VAL A 191 3.63 -2.32 7.45
CA VAL A 191 3.24 -0.92 7.70
C VAL A 191 1.73 -0.77 7.52
N GLY A 192 1.14 0.22 8.18
CA GLY A 192 -0.29 0.56 8.02
C GLY A 192 -1.13 0.19 9.24
N SER A 193 -0.78 -0.87 9.95
CA SER A 193 -1.35 -1.22 11.25
C SER A 193 -0.24 -1.43 12.28
N ALA A 194 -0.57 -1.33 13.58
CA ALA A 194 0.43 -1.35 14.64
C ALA A 194 -0.08 -1.97 15.94
N ARG A 195 0.85 -2.60 16.68
CA ARG A 195 0.60 -3.21 18.01
C ARG A 195 0.74 -2.24 19.17
N ASN A 196 1.37 -1.09 18.94
CA ASN A 196 1.54 -0.04 19.94
C ASN A 196 1.82 1.31 19.28
N ALA A 197 1.78 2.39 20.08
CA ALA A 197 1.97 3.75 19.59
C ALA A 197 3.40 4.04 19.07
N GLU A 198 4.39 3.31 19.54
CA GLU A 198 5.77 3.48 19.09
C GLU A 198 5.97 2.86 17.71
N GLU A 199 5.43 1.66 17.50
CA GLU A 199 5.43 0.99 16.19
C GLU A 199 4.71 1.82 15.14
N ALA A 200 3.56 2.42 15.50
CA ALA A 200 2.78 3.25 14.58
C ALA A 200 3.50 4.53 14.10
N LYS A 201 4.53 4.97 14.83
CA LYS A 201 5.34 6.15 14.47
C LYS A 201 6.59 5.79 13.68
N ALA A 202 7.02 4.54 13.76
CA ALA A 202 8.23 4.09 13.08
C ALA A 202 7.97 3.91 11.58
N PRO A 203 8.69 4.59 10.69
CA PRO A 203 8.59 4.32 9.27
C PRO A 203 9.14 2.93 8.97
N ALA A 204 8.46 2.15 8.12
CA ALA A 204 9.05 0.94 7.55
C ALA A 204 10.16 1.35 6.58
N LEU A 205 11.41 1.24 7.01
CA LEU A 205 12.58 1.52 6.18
C LEU A 205 13.16 0.21 5.65
N LEU A 206 13.19 0.11 4.33
CA LEU A 206 13.72 -1.02 3.57
C LEU A 206 14.97 -0.56 2.82
N GLU A 207 15.81 -1.49 2.39
CA GLU A 207 17.03 -1.18 1.63
C GLU A 207 17.04 -1.92 0.30
N ALA A 208 17.26 -1.20 -0.81
CA ALA A 208 17.44 -1.76 -2.13
C ALA A 208 18.39 -0.90 -2.97
N GLY A 209 19.34 -1.50 -3.67
CA GLY A 209 20.28 -0.80 -4.54
C GLY A 209 21.18 0.23 -3.85
N GLY A 210 21.21 0.25 -2.51
CA GLY A 210 21.87 1.28 -1.71
C GLY A 210 20.96 2.47 -1.37
N ALA A 211 19.69 2.43 -1.76
CA ALA A 211 18.66 3.39 -1.32
C ALA A 211 17.99 2.91 -0.03
N LYS A 212 17.62 3.85 0.82
CA LYS A 212 16.62 3.64 1.88
C LYS A 212 15.24 3.94 1.30
N VAL A 213 14.36 2.97 1.33
CA VAL A 213 12.99 3.05 0.82
C VAL A 213 12.04 3.06 2.00
N ALA A 214 11.31 4.14 2.20
CA ALA A 214 10.22 4.18 3.17
C ALA A 214 8.93 3.72 2.52
N GLN A 215 8.24 2.76 3.14
CA GLN A 215 6.87 2.41 2.80
C GLN A 215 5.92 3.02 3.82
N LEU A 216 4.86 3.67 3.32
CA LEU A 216 3.73 4.18 4.09
C LEU A 216 2.46 3.46 3.63
N ASP A 217 1.45 3.36 4.52
CA ASP A 217 0.19 2.69 4.16
C ASP A 217 -1.00 3.24 4.95
N TYR A 218 -2.14 3.45 4.25
CA TYR A 218 -3.37 4.02 4.82
C TYR A 218 -4.61 3.42 4.16
N THR A 219 -5.71 3.31 4.94
CA THR A 219 -7.02 2.86 4.45
C THR A 219 -8.10 3.93 4.63
N TYR A 220 -9.12 3.87 3.78
CA TYR A 220 -10.29 4.75 3.89
C TYR A 220 -11.17 4.48 5.11
N GLY A 221 -11.07 3.30 5.71
CA GLY A 221 -11.89 2.89 6.84
C GLY A 221 -11.71 1.45 7.23
N THR A 222 -12.56 0.97 8.15
CA THR A 222 -12.53 -0.37 8.74
C THR A 222 -13.93 -1.02 8.73
N ASN A 223 -14.68 -0.86 7.64
CA ASN A 223 -16.05 -1.40 7.45
C ASN A 223 -17.00 -1.10 8.62
N GLY A 224 -16.85 0.08 9.26
CA GLY A 224 -17.66 0.48 10.40
C GLY A 224 -17.28 -0.19 11.73
N ILE A 225 -16.26 -1.03 11.77
CA ILE A 225 -15.69 -1.55 13.02
C ILE A 225 -14.84 -0.42 13.63
N PRO A 226 -15.18 0.12 14.81
CA PRO A 226 -14.44 1.23 15.38
C PRO A 226 -13.04 0.79 15.80
N LEU A 227 -12.05 1.69 15.65
CA LEU A 227 -10.75 1.51 16.29
C LEU A 227 -10.94 1.39 17.80
N PRO A 228 -10.18 0.53 18.50
CA PRO A 228 -10.22 0.49 19.96
C PRO A 228 -9.89 1.89 20.51
N SER A 229 -10.72 2.38 21.44
CA SER A 229 -10.60 3.77 21.95
C SER A 229 -9.28 4.04 22.66
N ASP A 230 -8.65 3.01 23.21
CA ASP A 230 -7.33 3.05 23.84
C ASP A 230 -6.17 2.80 22.85
N LYS A 231 -6.47 2.55 21.57
CA LYS A 231 -5.49 2.23 20.51
C LYS A 231 -5.80 2.97 19.20
N PRO A 232 -5.83 4.33 19.21
CA PRO A 232 -6.14 5.10 18.00
C PRO A 232 -5.09 4.94 16.88
N TRP A 233 -3.95 4.35 17.20
CA TRP A 233 -2.86 4.05 16.28
C TRP A 233 -2.98 2.70 15.56
N ALA A 234 -3.96 1.84 15.96
CA ALA A 234 -4.03 0.44 15.50
C ALA A 234 -4.08 0.32 13.98
N VAL A 235 -4.77 1.23 13.29
CA VAL A 235 -4.84 1.27 11.82
C VAL A 235 -4.70 2.71 11.34
N ASN A 236 -3.86 2.92 10.33
CA ASN A 236 -3.69 4.22 9.70
C ASN A 236 -4.89 4.52 8.79
N LEU A 237 -5.72 5.48 9.18
CA LEU A 237 -6.79 6.00 8.35
C LEU A 237 -6.26 7.11 7.43
N ILE A 238 -6.83 7.22 6.23
CA ILE A 238 -6.47 8.28 5.28
C ILE A 238 -6.76 9.65 5.89
N ASP A 239 -5.70 10.41 6.03
CA ASP A 239 -5.68 11.84 6.34
C ASP A 239 -4.56 12.47 5.51
N GLN A 240 -4.92 13.35 4.59
CA GLN A 240 -3.97 13.93 3.63
C GLN A 240 -2.80 14.64 4.31
N ASP A 241 -3.07 15.44 5.34
CA ASP A 241 -2.02 16.21 6.02
C ASP A 241 -1.08 15.29 6.80
N ARG A 242 -1.62 14.24 7.42
CA ARG A 242 -0.85 13.20 8.09
C ARG A 242 0.03 12.42 7.10
N ILE A 243 -0.51 12.00 5.96
CA ILE A 243 0.25 11.29 4.91
C ILE A 243 1.47 12.12 4.48
N VAL A 244 1.25 13.41 4.21
CA VAL A 244 2.33 14.33 3.83
C VAL A 244 3.35 14.52 4.96
N ALA A 245 2.88 14.66 6.22
CA ALA A 245 3.76 14.79 7.38
C ALA A 245 4.62 13.53 7.58
N ASP A 246 4.03 12.35 7.46
CA ASP A 246 4.72 11.06 7.61
C ASP A 246 5.72 10.83 6.45
N ALA A 247 5.39 11.24 5.21
CA ALA A 247 6.33 11.21 4.08
C ALA A 247 7.54 12.12 4.34
N ARG A 248 7.33 13.32 4.86
CA ARG A 248 8.40 14.25 5.23
C ARG A 248 9.23 13.73 6.40
N ALA A 249 8.60 13.11 7.39
CA ALA A 249 9.30 12.46 8.50
C ALA A 249 10.19 11.31 8.01
N ALA A 250 9.70 10.49 7.07
CA ALA A 250 10.49 9.44 6.43
C ALA A 250 11.71 10.02 5.68
N ARG A 251 11.53 11.13 4.94
CA ARG A 251 12.65 11.85 4.29
C ARG A 251 13.66 12.35 5.32
N ALA A 252 13.20 12.94 6.42
CA ALA A 252 14.05 13.42 7.49
C ALA A 252 14.83 12.28 8.19
N ALA A 253 14.25 11.08 8.24
CA ALA A 253 14.90 9.84 8.70
C ALA A 253 15.89 9.24 7.67
N GLY A 254 16.06 9.88 6.51
CA GLY A 254 17.03 9.53 5.49
C GLY A 254 16.48 8.67 4.35
N ALA A 255 15.16 8.57 4.18
CA ALA A 255 14.58 7.85 3.05
C ALA A 255 14.93 8.56 1.72
N ASN A 256 15.50 7.79 0.80
CA ASN A 256 15.81 8.23 -0.56
C ASN A 256 14.58 8.10 -1.48
N VAL A 257 13.69 7.13 -1.19
CA VAL A 257 12.45 6.85 -1.90
C VAL A 257 11.32 6.73 -0.86
N VAL A 258 10.14 7.29 -1.17
CA VAL A 258 8.91 7.10 -0.40
C VAL A 258 7.86 6.46 -1.29
N VAL A 259 7.44 5.26 -0.92
CA VAL A 259 6.36 4.49 -1.56
C VAL A 259 5.13 4.57 -0.66
N LEU A 260 4.01 5.00 -1.21
CA LEU A 260 2.74 5.08 -0.51
C LEU A 260 1.80 3.99 -1.01
N SER A 261 1.42 3.06 -0.15
CA SER A 261 0.30 2.16 -0.36
C SER A 261 -0.98 2.82 0.14
N VAL A 262 -2.07 2.74 -0.63
CA VAL A 262 -3.36 3.33 -0.24
C VAL A 262 -4.50 2.39 -0.58
N HIS A 263 -5.26 2.00 0.43
CA HIS A 263 -6.48 1.21 0.30
C HIS A 263 -7.69 2.14 0.21
N TRP A 264 -8.19 2.41 -1.01
CA TRP A 264 -9.07 3.53 -1.33
C TRP A 264 -10.04 3.29 -2.49
N GLY A 265 -10.95 4.23 -2.69
CA GLY A 265 -11.88 4.25 -3.82
C GLY A 265 -13.10 3.36 -3.61
N SER A 266 -13.67 2.91 -4.71
CA SER A 266 -14.90 2.10 -4.72
C SER A 266 -14.68 0.73 -5.32
N GLU A 267 -15.19 -0.32 -4.67
CA GLU A 267 -15.14 -1.69 -5.17
C GLU A 267 -15.78 -1.81 -6.56
N TRP A 268 -15.24 -2.70 -7.39
CA TRP A 268 -15.76 -3.11 -8.71
C TRP A 268 -15.76 -2.01 -9.78
N GLN A 269 -15.24 -0.82 -9.50
CA GLN A 269 -15.10 0.25 -10.47
C GLN A 269 -13.75 0.15 -11.19
N THR A 270 -13.78 0.08 -12.53
CA THR A 270 -12.56 0.04 -13.35
C THR A 270 -11.98 1.42 -13.66
N ALA A 271 -12.70 2.49 -13.35
CA ALA A 271 -12.20 3.85 -13.39
C ALA A 271 -12.01 4.38 -11.96
N PRO A 272 -10.97 5.19 -11.71
CA PRO A 272 -10.79 5.80 -10.40
C PRO A 272 -11.96 6.73 -10.08
N ASP A 273 -12.43 6.68 -8.84
CA ASP A 273 -13.48 7.56 -8.37
C ASP A 273 -12.93 8.95 -7.98
N ARG A 274 -13.84 9.83 -7.56
CA ARG A 274 -13.46 11.21 -7.22
C ARG A 274 -12.51 11.27 -6.02
N GLN A 275 -12.70 10.44 -5.00
CA GLN A 275 -11.81 10.38 -3.84
C GLN A 275 -10.38 10.05 -4.27
N GLN A 276 -10.22 9.05 -5.12
CA GLN A 276 -8.91 8.63 -5.64
C GLN A 276 -8.24 9.74 -6.45
N LEU A 277 -9.00 10.42 -7.34
CA LEU A 277 -8.48 11.49 -8.18
C LEU A 277 -8.07 12.72 -7.38
N ASP A 278 -8.92 13.15 -6.44
CA ASP A 278 -8.67 14.34 -5.62
C ASP A 278 -7.48 14.12 -4.69
N LEU A 279 -7.42 12.95 -4.02
CA LEU A 279 -6.32 12.61 -3.11
C LEU A 279 -4.99 12.40 -3.87
N ALA A 280 -5.01 11.69 -5.00
CA ALA A 280 -3.83 11.54 -5.85
C ALA A 280 -3.28 12.89 -6.31
N GLY A 281 -4.18 13.79 -6.77
CA GLY A 281 -3.80 15.15 -7.18
C GLY A 281 -3.13 15.93 -6.06
N ALA A 282 -3.70 15.90 -4.85
CA ALA A 282 -3.18 16.61 -3.68
C ALA A 282 -1.84 16.04 -3.20
N LEU A 283 -1.75 14.73 -3.03
CA LEU A 283 -0.53 14.06 -2.54
C LEU A 283 0.65 14.21 -3.52
N THR A 284 0.40 14.06 -4.83
CA THR A 284 1.44 14.20 -5.85
C THR A 284 1.83 15.66 -6.11
N ALA A 285 1.02 16.64 -5.72
CA ALA A 285 1.37 18.06 -5.75
C ALA A 285 2.24 18.48 -4.56
N SER A 286 2.28 17.69 -3.49
CA SER A 286 3.07 17.99 -2.29
C SER A 286 4.56 17.92 -2.57
N ARG A 287 5.30 18.94 -2.07
CA ARG A 287 6.74 19.08 -2.27
C ARG A 287 7.45 19.33 -0.95
N GLY A 288 8.61 18.71 -0.80
CA GLY A 288 9.54 18.98 0.28
C GLY A 288 10.20 20.35 0.17
N ALA A 289 11.02 20.71 1.16
CA ALA A 289 11.81 21.94 1.14
C ALA A 289 12.81 22.02 -0.03
N ASP A 290 13.19 20.88 -0.60
CA ASP A 290 14.02 20.73 -1.80
C ASP A 290 13.25 20.97 -3.12
N GLY A 291 11.95 21.25 -3.06
CA GLY A 291 11.07 21.42 -4.22
C GLY A 291 10.69 20.12 -4.94
N LEU A 292 11.16 18.96 -4.44
CA LEU A 292 10.90 17.66 -5.03
C LEU A 292 9.66 16.98 -4.38
N PRO A 293 9.06 15.99 -5.05
CA PRO A 293 7.92 15.27 -4.49
C PRO A 293 8.21 14.68 -3.11
N ASP A 294 7.25 14.80 -2.20
CA ASP A 294 7.33 14.10 -0.91
C ASP A 294 7.15 12.58 -1.09
N ILE A 295 6.35 12.15 -2.09
CA ILE A 295 6.01 10.76 -2.41
C ILE A 295 6.46 10.47 -3.85
N ASP A 296 7.14 9.34 -4.08
CA ASP A 296 7.71 8.97 -5.39
C ASP A 296 6.80 8.05 -6.21
N VAL A 297 6.02 7.17 -5.54
CA VAL A 297 5.07 6.25 -6.17
C VAL A 297 3.89 6.03 -5.23
N ILE A 298 2.68 5.94 -5.80
CA ILE A 298 1.44 5.54 -5.10
C ILE A 298 0.95 4.20 -5.65
N LEU A 299 0.70 3.23 -4.75
CA LEU A 299 0.17 1.90 -5.04
C LEU A 299 -1.23 1.76 -4.42
N GLY A 300 -2.26 1.73 -5.26
CA GLY A 300 -3.66 1.65 -4.85
C GLY A 300 -4.19 0.22 -4.81
N THR A 301 -5.07 -0.05 -3.85
CA THR A 301 -5.75 -1.32 -3.56
C THR A 301 -7.24 -1.09 -3.22
N HIS A 302 -8.00 -2.10 -2.82
CA HIS A 302 -9.43 -2.08 -2.45
C HIS A 302 -10.42 -2.33 -3.59
N ASN A 303 -10.12 -1.91 -4.79
CA ASN A 303 -11.11 -1.90 -5.88
C ASN A 303 -11.48 -3.30 -6.38
N HIS A 304 -10.72 -4.33 -6.00
CA HIS A 304 -10.83 -5.73 -6.45
C HIS A 304 -10.69 -5.94 -7.96
N VAL A 305 -10.47 -4.88 -8.72
CA VAL A 305 -10.29 -4.91 -10.18
C VAL A 305 -9.13 -4.01 -10.58
N PRO A 306 -8.41 -4.34 -11.67
CA PRO A 306 -7.35 -3.46 -12.16
C PRO A 306 -7.94 -2.12 -12.62
N GLN A 307 -7.29 -1.03 -12.20
CA GLN A 307 -7.58 0.34 -12.57
C GLN A 307 -6.42 0.96 -13.35
N PRO A 308 -6.59 2.16 -13.94
CA PRO A 308 -5.53 2.85 -14.67
C PRO A 308 -4.27 3.11 -13.84
N TYR A 309 -3.15 3.20 -14.54
CA TYR A 309 -1.96 3.88 -14.08
C TYR A 309 -1.90 5.26 -14.74
N GLU A 310 -1.34 6.22 -14.03
CA GLU A 310 -1.22 7.60 -14.52
C GLU A 310 -0.01 8.29 -13.87
N LYS A 311 0.65 9.17 -14.61
CA LYS A 311 1.70 10.03 -14.05
C LYS A 311 1.10 11.39 -13.71
N VAL A 312 0.77 11.59 -12.43
CA VAL A 312 0.12 12.79 -11.90
C VAL A 312 1.20 13.70 -11.27
N ASN A 313 1.31 14.95 -11.70
CA ASN A 313 2.33 15.89 -11.24
C ASN A 313 3.78 15.33 -11.24
N GLY A 314 4.06 14.40 -12.16
CA GLY A 314 5.37 13.73 -12.28
C GLY A 314 5.54 12.45 -11.45
N THR A 315 4.61 12.13 -10.56
CA THR A 315 4.60 10.92 -9.72
C THR A 315 3.71 9.84 -10.32
N TRP A 316 4.17 8.59 -10.38
CA TRP A 316 3.35 7.46 -10.81
C TRP A 316 2.30 7.10 -9.77
N VAL A 317 1.06 7.01 -10.21
CA VAL A 317 -0.09 6.58 -9.43
C VAL A 317 -0.67 5.33 -10.09
N VAL A 318 -0.69 4.24 -9.35
CA VAL A 318 -1.46 3.04 -9.64
C VAL A 318 -2.76 3.16 -8.86
N TYR A 319 -3.88 3.43 -9.54
CA TYR A 319 -5.13 3.67 -8.83
C TYR A 319 -5.70 2.40 -8.16
N GLY A 320 -5.58 1.26 -8.82
CA GLY A 320 -5.96 -0.04 -8.27
C GLY A 320 -5.23 -1.17 -8.97
N MET A 321 -4.56 -2.03 -8.20
CA MET A 321 -3.84 -3.18 -8.73
C MET A 321 -4.79 -4.35 -9.03
N GLY A 322 -5.95 -4.43 -8.37
CA GLY A 322 -6.81 -5.61 -8.32
C GLY A 322 -6.30 -6.64 -7.30
N ASP A 323 -6.86 -7.84 -7.28
CA ASP A 323 -6.54 -8.84 -6.27
C ASP A 323 -5.33 -9.69 -6.65
N GLN A 324 -4.35 -9.76 -5.77
CA GLN A 324 -3.25 -10.72 -5.88
C GLN A 324 -3.74 -12.15 -5.65
N MET A 325 -4.66 -12.34 -4.71
CA MET A 325 -5.21 -13.66 -4.37
C MET A 325 -6.65 -13.52 -3.91
N ALA A 326 -7.58 -13.76 -4.81
CA ALA A 326 -9.01 -13.83 -4.52
C ALA A 326 -9.69 -14.85 -5.46
N SER A 327 -10.92 -15.22 -5.18
CA SER A 327 -11.68 -16.15 -6.02
C SER A 327 -13.14 -15.72 -6.16
N PHE A 328 -13.51 -15.31 -7.36
CA PHE A 328 -14.88 -14.89 -7.69
C PHE A 328 -15.48 -15.78 -8.76
N TYR A 329 -16.52 -16.52 -8.39
CA TYR A 329 -17.26 -17.43 -9.31
C TYR A 329 -18.45 -16.72 -9.98
N GLU A 330 -18.86 -15.57 -9.47
CA GLU A 330 -19.96 -14.78 -9.99
C GLU A 330 -19.56 -14.08 -11.29
N ALA A 331 -20.35 -14.25 -12.35
CA ALA A 331 -20.04 -13.67 -13.67
C ALA A 331 -19.83 -12.14 -13.62
N GLY A 332 -20.62 -11.43 -12.80
CA GLY A 332 -20.47 -9.97 -12.61
C GLY A 332 -19.18 -9.55 -11.91
N LYS A 333 -18.50 -10.47 -11.24
CA LYS A 333 -17.26 -10.23 -10.49
C LYS A 333 -16.02 -10.88 -11.11
N ALA A 334 -16.13 -11.47 -12.30
CA ALA A 334 -15.04 -12.19 -12.96
C ALA A 334 -13.76 -11.33 -13.14
N ARG A 335 -13.88 -10.00 -13.23
CA ARG A 335 -12.73 -9.09 -13.28
C ARG A 335 -11.91 -9.06 -12.01
N GLY A 336 -12.48 -9.43 -10.85
CA GLY A 336 -11.75 -9.59 -9.60
C GLY A 336 -10.76 -10.74 -9.59
N ASN A 337 -10.84 -11.65 -10.59
CA ASN A 337 -9.82 -12.68 -10.80
C ASN A 337 -8.63 -12.18 -11.66
N MET A 338 -8.59 -10.89 -11.99
CA MET A 338 -7.56 -10.26 -12.82
C MET A 338 -6.91 -9.12 -12.06
N SER A 339 -5.60 -9.00 -12.15
CA SER A 339 -4.86 -7.92 -11.51
C SER A 339 -3.62 -7.51 -12.31
N SER A 340 -3.02 -6.42 -11.91
CA SER A 340 -1.77 -5.92 -12.46
C SER A 340 -0.68 -5.88 -11.39
N ILE A 341 0.55 -6.12 -11.83
CA ILE A 341 1.76 -6.06 -10.99
C ILE A 341 2.60 -4.91 -11.52
N PRO A 342 2.57 -3.70 -10.90
CA PRO A 342 3.48 -2.61 -11.24
C PRO A 342 4.91 -2.99 -10.93
N ARG A 343 5.83 -2.59 -11.81
CA ARG A 343 7.27 -2.71 -11.65
C ARG A 343 7.95 -1.41 -12.01
N PHE A 344 8.57 -0.79 -11.02
CA PHE A 344 9.29 0.48 -11.19
C PHE A 344 10.78 0.24 -10.98
N THR A 345 11.61 0.73 -11.92
CA THR A 345 13.06 0.80 -11.73
C THR A 345 13.42 2.19 -11.24
N PHE A 346 14.02 2.25 -10.06
CA PHE A 346 14.57 3.46 -9.47
C PHE A 346 16.06 3.54 -9.74
N ALA A 347 16.57 4.75 -9.97
CA ALA A 347 18.00 5.05 -10.05
C ALA A 347 18.30 6.35 -9.29
N PRO A 348 19.56 6.55 -8.83
CA PRO A 348 19.96 7.82 -8.24
C PRO A 348 19.70 8.98 -9.19
N ALA A 349 19.02 10.03 -8.72
CA ALA A 349 18.73 11.22 -9.50
C ALA A 349 20.02 12.05 -9.68
N ALA A 350 20.50 12.17 -10.92
CA ALA A 350 21.77 12.84 -11.21
C ALA A 350 21.78 14.33 -10.79
N ALA A 351 20.62 15.01 -10.92
CA ALA A 351 20.47 16.42 -10.57
C ALA A 351 20.21 16.67 -9.08
N HIS A 352 19.88 15.64 -8.31
CA HIS A 352 19.41 15.77 -6.91
C HIS A 352 20.07 14.72 -6.01
N PRO A 353 21.29 14.96 -5.50
CA PRO A 353 22.00 14.02 -4.65
C PRO A 353 21.15 13.57 -3.43
N GLY A 354 21.13 12.28 -3.17
CA GLY A 354 20.32 11.69 -2.10
C GLY A 354 18.86 11.39 -2.47
N ARG A 355 18.41 11.81 -3.68
CA ARG A 355 17.09 11.46 -4.23
C ARG A 355 17.24 10.40 -5.32
N TRP A 356 16.16 9.68 -5.53
CA TRP A 356 16.04 8.66 -6.56
C TRP A 356 14.81 8.94 -7.41
N GLU A 357 14.86 8.53 -8.67
CA GLU A 357 13.78 8.76 -9.62
C GLU A 357 13.41 7.46 -10.35
N VAL A 358 12.15 7.36 -10.76
CA VAL A 358 11.68 6.25 -11.60
C VAL A 358 12.21 6.46 -13.02
N VAL A 359 13.17 5.63 -13.41
CA VAL A 359 13.77 5.64 -14.77
C VAL A 359 13.07 4.67 -15.72
N LYS A 360 12.32 3.71 -15.21
CA LYS A 360 11.51 2.79 -16.01
C LYS A 360 10.25 2.41 -15.26
N ALA A 361 9.12 2.49 -15.93
CA ALA A 361 7.81 2.05 -15.41
C ALA A 361 7.26 0.92 -16.29
N GLU A 362 6.94 -0.19 -15.67
CA GLU A 362 6.40 -1.38 -16.33
C GLU A 362 5.23 -1.94 -15.52
N TYR A 363 4.45 -2.78 -16.17
CA TYR A 363 3.49 -3.64 -15.49
C TYR A 363 3.47 -5.03 -16.12
N LEU A 364 3.13 -6.02 -15.30
CA LEU A 364 2.76 -7.35 -15.72
C LEU A 364 1.28 -7.55 -15.42
N THR A 365 0.68 -8.52 -16.08
CA THR A 365 -0.71 -8.89 -15.82
C THR A 365 -0.78 -10.23 -15.11
N GLN A 366 -1.75 -10.38 -14.23
CA GLN A 366 -1.94 -11.54 -13.41
C GLN A 366 -3.37 -12.06 -13.56
N TYR A 367 -3.53 -13.35 -13.33
CA TYR A 367 -4.82 -14.01 -13.33
C TYR A 367 -4.91 -15.05 -12.21
N SER A 368 -5.97 -14.98 -11.41
CA SER A 368 -6.39 -16.03 -10.50
C SER A 368 -7.12 -17.09 -11.33
N ASP A 369 -6.40 -18.14 -11.73
CA ASP A 369 -6.95 -19.22 -12.54
C ASP A 369 -7.88 -20.10 -11.70
N MET A 370 -9.17 -19.94 -11.96
CA MET A 370 -10.24 -20.64 -11.26
C MET A 370 -10.39 -22.11 -11.67
N ARG A 371 -9.69 -22.55 -12.72
CA ARG A 371 -9.68 -23.96 -13.13
C ARG A 371 -8.98 -24.81 -12.08
N PRO A 372 -9.50 -25.98 -11.72
CA PRO A 372 -8.83 -26.85 -10.77
C PRO A 372 -7.47 -27.37 -11.27
N PRO A 373 -6.45 -27.35 -10.43
CA PRO A 373 -6.37 -26.72 -9.12
C PRO A 373 -6.21 -25.20 -9.23
N PHE A 374 -6.88 -24.43 -8.34
CA PHE A 374 -6.74 -22.97 -8.29
C PHE A 374 -5.26 -22.54 -8.18
N ARG A 375 -4.85 -21.58 -8.99
CA ARG A 375 -3.49 -21.03 -9.02
C ARG A 375 -3.51 -19.55 -9.41
N VAL A 376 -2.57 -18.80 -8.85
CA VAL A 376 -2.29 -17.42 -9.25
C VAL A 376 -1.12 -17.43 -10.24
N VAL A 377 -1.34 -16.87 -11.42
CA VAL A 377 -0.39 -16.94 -12.53
C VAL A 377 -0.07 -15.58 -13.13
N CYS A 378 1.15 -15.43 -13.65
CA CYS A 378 1.51 -14.28 -14.47
C CYS A 378 0.91 -14.46 -15.87
N ALA A 379 -0.18 -13.77 -16.17
CA ALA A 379 -0.89 -13.93 -17.45
C ALA A 379 -0.07 -13.42 -18.64
N SER A 380 0.66 -12.30 -18.48
CA SER A 380 1.54 -11.78 -19.54
C SER A 380 2.79 -12.64 -19.77
N CYS A 381 3.13 -13.53 -18.83
CA CYS A 381 4.30 -14.41 -18.93
C CYS A 381 4.02 -15.66 -19.78
N ASP A 382 2.76 -16.09 -19.89
CA ASP A 382 2.35 -17.25 -20.68
C ASP A 382 1.14 -16.93 -21.58
N PRO A 383 1.36 -16.23 -22.69
CA PRO A 383 0.29 -15.84 -23.61
C PRO A 383 -0.23 -17.02 -24.45
N SER A 384 0.34 -18.22 -24.34
CA SER A 384 -0.10 -19.40 -25.08
C SER A 384 -1.45 -19.96 -24.58
N ASP A 385 -1.76 -19.76 -23.28
CA ASP A 385 -3.07 -20.09 -22.72
C ASP A 385 -4.09 -19.01 -23.09
N SER A 386 -5.21 -19.41 -23.68
CA SER A 386 -6.23 -18.48 -24.17
C SER A 386 -6.92 -17.67 -23.06
N ALA A 387 -7.08 -18.26 -21.86
CA ALA A 387 -7.64 -17.56 -20.70
C ALA A 387 -6.65 -16.50 -20.16
N TYR A 388 -5.36 -16.83 -20.11
CA TYR A 388 -4.32 -15.88 -19.69
C TYR A 388 -4.19 -14.74 -20.71
N ALA A 389 -4.20 -15.06 -22.02
CA ALA A 389 -4.20 -14.04 -23.07
C ALA A 389 -5.44 -13.13 -23.01
N ALA A 390 -6.60 -13.65 -22.62
CA ALA A 390 -7.81 -12.86 -22.44
C ALA A 390 -7.70 -11.95 -21.22
N ALA A 391 -7.24 -12.47 -20.07
CA ALA A 391 -6.99 -11.68 -18.86
C ALA A 391 -5.97 -10.57 -19.12
N ASP A 392 -4.88 -10.88 -19.80
CA ASP A 392 -3.83 -9.93 -20.18
C ASP A 392 -4.39 -8.75 -21.01
N ARG A 393 -5.26 -9.01 -21.98
CA ARG A 393 -5.91 -7.95 -22.77
C ARG A 393 -6.81 -7.05 -21.92
N GLU A 394 -7.64 -7.65 -21.05
CA GLU A 394 -8.55 -6.89 -20.18
C GLU A 394 -7.80 -6.02 -19.17
N VAL A 395 -6.77 -6.57 -18.52
CA VAL A 395 -5.91 -5.82 -17.58
C VAL A 395 -5.17 -4.70 -18.32
N THR A 396 -4.57 -4.98 -19.47
CA THR A 396 -3.88 -3.98 -20.31
C THR A 396 -4.81 -2.83 -20.67
N LYS A 397 -6.05 -3.13 -21.08
CA LYS A 397 -7.05 -2.11 -21.39
C LYS A 397 -7.34 -1.20 -20.18
N ALA A 398 -7.48 -1.77 -18.99
CA ALA A 398 -7.72 -1.00 -17.77
C ALA A 398 -6.51 -0.14 -17.42
N VAL A 399 -5.33 -0.73 -17.33
CA VAL A 399 -4.06 -0.06 -16.95
C VAL A 399 -3.74 1.11 -17.87
N MET A 400 -3.94 0.97 -19.17
CA MET A 400 -3.60 1.98 -20.19
C MET A 400 -4.68 3.03 -20.43
N SER A 401 -5.84 2.95 -19.76
CA SER A 401 -7.03 3.74 -20.13
C SER A 401 -6.92 5.25 -19.86
N ARG A 402 -5.88 5.72 -19.14
CA ARG A 402 -5.62 7.15 -18.88
C ARG A 402 -4.30 7.65 -19.50
N GLY A 403 -3.87 7.05 -20.62
CA GLY A 403 -2.71 7.52 -21.37
C GLY A 403 -1.35 7.16 -20.77
N ALA A 404 -1.27 6.18 -19.87
CA ALA A 404 -0.03 5.79 -19.23
C ALA A 404 1.07 5.37 -20.23
N GLY A 405 0.70 4.79 -21.38
CA GLY A 405 1.64 4.45 -22.45
C GLY A 405 2.35 5.66 -23.05
N GLU A 406 1.65 6.77 -23.22
CA GLU A 406 2.22 8.04 -23.69
C GLU A 406 3.16 8.66 -22.64
N GLN A 407 2.96 8.30 -21.37
CA GLN A 407 3.79 8.73 -20.24
C GLN A 407 4.97 7.78 -19.97
N GLY A 408 5.16 6.75 -20.81
CA GLY A 408 6.31 5.84 -20.75
C GLY A 408 6.07 4.53 -20.00
N LEU A 409 4.81 4.18 -19.62
CA LEU A 409 4.49 2.86 -19.08
C LEU A 409 4.56 1.80 -20.17
N THR A 410 5.23 0.69 -19.90
CA THR A 410 5.36 -0.42 -20.84
C THR A 410 4.88 -1.74 -20.21
N ARG A 411 4.32 -2.60 -21.06
CA ARG A 411 3.93 -3.96 -20.64
C ARG A 411 5.16 -4.87 -20.65
N ALA A 412 5.36 -5.61 -19.57
CA ALA A 412 6.41 -6.61 -19.47
C ALA A 412 5.84 -8.04 -19.58
N THR A 413 6.72 -8.97 -19.94
CA THR A 413 6.37 -10.39 -20.13
C THR A 413 7.24 -11.33 -19.27
N ARG A 414 8.15 -10.75 -18.48
CA ARG A 414 9.04 -11.49 -17.56
C ARG A 414 9.47 -10.57 -16.42
#